data_6e73cf035e05684069b7888f3b2c27f0
#
_entry.id   6e73cf035e05684069b7888f3b2c27f0
#
_cell.length_a   1.000
_cell.length_b   1.000
_cell.length_c   1.000
_cell.angle_alpha   90.00
_cell.angle_beta   90.00
_cell.angle_gamma   90.00
#
_symmetry.space_group_name_H-M   'P 1'
#
loop_
_entity.id
_entity.type
_entity.pdbx_description
1 polymer ?
#
loop_
_entity_poly.entity_id
_entity_poly.type
_entity_poly.pdbx_seq_one_letter_code
_entity_poly.pdbx_strand_id
1 'polypeptide(L)'
;MERTSGLRDSIPVGAMLSMEAGSAAQILLAWEDSDRLHQGLRHAKFTATKLAAVRKRGWSESVNEREEGVCSISAPIRNASGQVIAAISISGPTGRMGAAPGRRYAPLVMAAGKYLTEALVKAVR
;
A
#
# COMPACT_ATOMS: atom_id res chain seq x y z
N MET A 1 8.33 0.05 18.95
CA MET A 1 7.77 0.38 20.29
C MET A 1 6.56 1.31 20.12
N GLU A 2 5.47 0.97 20.76
CA GLU A 2 4.29 1.83 20.74
C GLU A 2 4.44 2.99 21.70
N ARG A 3 3.85 4.11 21.32
CA ARG A 3 3.77 5.27 22.22
C ARG A 3 2.73 5.02 23.29
N THR A 4 3.00 5.41 24.51
CA THR A 4 2.05 5.30 25.62
C THR A 4 1.08 6.48 25.67
N SER A 5 1.39 7.56 24.97
CA SER A 5 0.55 8.75 24.87
C SER A 5 0.69 9.40 23.51
N GLY A 6 -0.26 10.23 23.13
CA GLY A 6 -0.28 10.91 21.84
C GLY A 6 -0.67 9.96 20.70
N LEU A 7 -0.19 10.25 19.50
CA LEU A 7 -0.50 9.46 18.31
C LEU A 7 0.29 8.16 18.28
N ARG A 8 -0.42 7.08 17.99
CA ARG A 8 0.17 5.76 17.79
C ARG A 8 -0.66 4.97 16.81
N ASP A 9 -0.07 3.92 16.24
CA ASP A 9 -0.82 3.02 15.37
C ASP A 9 -1.94 2.33 16.14
N SER A 10 -3.13 2.34 15.57
CA SER A 10 -4.28 1.62 16.10
C SER A 10 -4.23 0.13 15.79
N ILE A 11 -3.32 -0.28 14.88
CA ILE A 11 -3.18 -1.66 14.42
C ILE A 11 -1.92 -2.26 15.03
N PRO A 12 -2.04 -3.33 15.84
CA PRO A 12 -0.86 -3.96 16.44
C PRO A 12 0.01 -4.66 15.40
N VAL A 13 1.30 -4.74 15.70
CA VAL A 13 2.25 -5.46 14.87
C VAL A 13 1.83 -6.94 14.76
N GLY A 14 1.84 -7.48 13.55
CA GLY A 14 1.45 -8.86 13.29
C GLY A 14 -0.04 -9.07 13.07
N ALA A 15 -0.85 -8.01 13.14
CA ALA A 15 -2.29 -8.13 12.90
C ALA A 15 -2.57 -8.51 11.45
N MET A 16 -3.61 -9.32 11.26
CA MET A 16 -4.11 -9.69 9.93
C MET A 16 -5.03 -8.58 9.45
N LEU A 17 -4.68 -7.97 8.32
CA LEU A 17 -5.51 -6.92 7.69
C LEU A 17 -6.25 -7.48 6.50
N SER A 18 -7.49 -7.03 6.30
CA SER A 18 -8.27 -7.45 5.14
C SER A 18 -7.73 -6.82 3.86
N MET A 19 -7.97 -7.49 2.73
CA MET A 19 -7.62 -6.98 1.40
C MET A 19 -8.70 -6.07 0.83
N GLU A 20 -9.65 -5.65 1.64
CA GLU A 20 -10.81 -4.87 1.17
C GLU A 20 -10.57 -3.36 1.22
N ALA A 21 -9.55 -2.91 1.92
CA ALA A 21 -9.29 -1.48 2.08
C ALA A 21 -7.80 -1.22 2.33
N GLY A 22 -7.39 0.01 2.04
CA GLY A 22 -6.05 0.50 2.34
C GLY A 22 -5.12 0.44 1.13
N SER A 23 -4.07 1.25 1.17
CA SER A 23 -3.16 1.39 0.04
C SER A 23 -2.34 0.12 -0.23
N ALA A 24 -1.95 -0.61 0.82
CA ALA A 24 -1.23 -1.87 0.65
C ALA A 24 -2.11 -2.92 -0.05
N ALA A 25 -3.39 -3.02 0.32
CA ALA A 25 -4.32 -3.92 -0.34
C ALA A 25 -4.46 -3.58 -1.83
N GLN A 26 -4.51 -2.29 -2.18
CA GLN A 26 -4.54 -1.86 -3.57
C GLN A 26 -3.31 -2.35 -4.33
N ILE A 27 -2.12 -2.21 -3.75
CA ILE A 27 -0.87 -2.67 -4.37
C ILE A 27 -0.89 -4.19 -4.59
N LEU A 28 -1.28 -4.95 -3.58
CA LEU A 28 -1.26 -6.42 -3.65
C LEU A 28 -2.30 -6.96 -4.64
N LEU A 29 -3.37 -6.22 -4.87
CA LEU A 29 -4.42 -6.64 -5.79
C LEU A 29 -4.23 -6.11 -7.21
N ALA A 30 -3.62 -4.94 -7.38
CA ALA A 30 -3.56 -4.23 -8.66
C ALA A 30 -2.95 -5.04 -9.81
N TRP A 31 -1.98 -5.91 -9.53
CA TRP A 31 -1.29 -6.70 -10.55
C TRP A 31 -1.66 -8.19 -10.53
N GLU A 32 -2.73 -8.55 -9.82
CA GLU A 32 -3.22 -9.92 -9.81
C GLU A 32 -3.85 -10.32 -11.16
N ASP A 33 -3.96 -11.64 -11.38
CA ASP A 33 -4.68 -12.14 -12.55
C ASP A 33 -6.15 -11.75 -12.50
N SER A 34 -6.85 -11.85 -13.64
CA SER A 34 -8.23 -11.35 -13.75
C SER A 34 -9.20 -12.00 -12.78
N ASP A 35 -9.06 -13.29 -12.49
CA ASP A 35 -9.97 -13.99 -11.58
C ASP A 35 -9.79 -13.51 -10.15
N ARG A 36 -8.55 -13.42 -9.68
CA ARG A 36 -8.24 -12.94 -8.33
C ARG A 36 -8.57 -11.47 -8.16
N LEU A 37 -8.32 -10.69 -9.21
CA LEU A 37 -8.66 -9.27 -9.22
C LEU A 37 -10.16 -9.07 -9.09
N HIS A 38 -10.94 -9.80 -9.88
CA HIS A 38 -12.40 -9.73 -9.85
C HIS A 38 -12.93 -10.12 -8.48
N GLN A 39 -12.43 -11.22 -7.93
CA GLN A 39 -12.81 -11.69 -6.59
C GLN A 39 -12.48 -10.66 -5.51
N GLY A 40 -11.28 -10.11 -5.54
CA GLY A 40 -10.84 -9.12 -4.56
C GLY A 40 -11.64 -7.83 -4.60
N LEU A 41 -12.13 -7.44 -5.77
CA LEU A 41 -12.92 -6.22 -5.93
C LEU A 41 -14.37 -6.33 -5.45
N ARG A 42 -14.88 -7.53 -5.22
CA ARG A 42 -16.31 -7.73 -4.87
C ARG A 42 -16.70 -6.99 -3.59
N HIS A 43 -15.84 -6.92 -2.61
CA HIS A 43 -16.11 -6.27 -1.33
C HIS A 43 -15.13 -5.14 -1.00
N ALA A 44 -14.29 -4.77 -1.97
CA ALA A 44 -13.28 -3.75 -1.76
C ALA A 44 -13.88 -2.35 -1.69
N LYS A 45 -13.24 -1.48 -0.91
CA LYS A 45 -13.58 -0.06 -0.85
C LYS A 45 -12.96 0.76 -1.98
N PHE A 46 -12.25 0.10 -2.88
CA PHE A 46 -11.66 0.72 -4.06
C PHE A 46 -12.15 0.00 -5.33
N THR A 47 -11.99 0.64 -6.46
CA THR A 47 -12.56 0.19 -7.73
C THR A 47 -11.49 -0.31 -8.70
N ALA A 48 -11.94 -1.01 -9.75
CA ALA A 48 -11.05 -1.42 -10.84
C ALA A 48 -10.39 -0.22 -11.52
N THR A 49 -11.10 0.89 -11.66
CA THR A 49 -10.55 2.13 -12.21
C THR A 49 -9.41 2.67 -11.34
N LYS A 50 -9.58 2.62 -10.04
CA LYS A 50 -8.54 3.05 -9.11
C LYS A 50 -7.30 2.17 -9.23
N LEU A 51 -7.48 0.85 -9.34
CA LEU A 51 -6.36 -0.08 -9.50
C LEU A 51 -5.64 0.10 -10.84
N ALA A 52 -6.38 0.43 -11.91
CA ALA A 52 -5.76 0.76 -13.19
C ALA A 52 -4.84 1.99 -13.08
N ALA A 53 -5.28 3.01 -12.33
CA ALA A 53 -4.44 4.18 -12.07
C ALA A 53 -3.20 3.82 -11.24
N VAL A 54 -3.34 2.92 -10.27
CA VAL A 54 -2.21 2.41 -9.48
C VAL A 54 -1.17 1.75 -10.38
N ARG A 55 -1.60 0.87 -11.29
CA ARG A 55 -0.69 0.22 -12.23
C ARG A 55 0.04 1.22 -13.12
N LYS A 56 -0.66 2.26 -13.55
CA LYS A 56 -0.10 3.27 -14.43
C LYS A 56 0.96 4.12 -13.75
N ARG A 57 0.70 4.55 -12.51
CA ARG A 57 1.60 5.45 -11.79
C ARG A 57 2.61 4.74 -10.89
N GLY A 58 2.34 3.49 -10.49
CA GLY A 58 3.26 2.68 -9.69
C GLY A 58 3.15 2.85 -8.17
N TRP A 59 2.13 3.52 -7.69
CA TRP A 59 1.89 3.71 -6.26
C TRP A 59 0.39 3.86 -6.00
N SER A 60 -0.01 3.66 -4.75
CA SER A 60 -1.40 3.74 -4.34
C SER A 60 -1.56 4.71 -3.17
N GLU A 61 -2.77 5.22 -3.03
CA GLU A 61 -3.16 6.13 -1.95
C GLU A 61 -4.50 5.69 -1.39
N SER A 62 -4.64 5.71 -0.07
CA SER A 62 -5.93 5.56 0.55
C SER A 62 -6.14 6.64 1.60
N VAL A 63 -7.35 7.19 1.63
CA VAL A 63 -7.74 8.21 2.62
C VAL A 63 -9.06 7.73 3.22
N ASN A 64 -9.08 7.49 4.52
CA ASN A 64 -10.25 7.03 5.26
C ASN A 64 -10.82 5.66 4.80
N GLU A 65 -10.09 4.87 4.00
CA GLU A 65 -10.60 3.59 3.52
C GLU A 65 -10.66 2.53 4.61
N ARG A 66 -9.53 2.30 5.28
CA ARG A 66 -9.44 1.29 6.34
C ARG A 66 -9.93 1.84 7.66
N GLU A 67 -9.58 3.06 7.96
CA GLU A 67 -9.88 3.71 9.21
C GLU A 67 -10.07 5.22 8.98
N GLU A 68 -11.11 5.79 9.56
CA GLU A 68 -11.35 7.23 9.44
C GLU A 68 -10.21 8.02 10.06
N GLY A 69 -9.82 9.09 9.42
CA GLY A 69 -8.74 9.97 9.89
C GLY A 69 -7.34 9.47 9.59
N VAL A 70 -7.20 8.32 8.89
CA VAL A 70 -5.91 7.74 8.53
C VAL A 70 -5.77 7.69 7.02
N CYS A 71 -4.61 8.11 6.52
CA CYS A 71 -4.25 7.92 5.12
C CYS A 71 -2.95 7.14 5.01
N SER A 72 -2.76 6.52 3.86
CA SER A 72 -1.55 5.76 3.56
C SER A 72 -1.20 5.84 2.09
N ILE A 73 0.10 5.71 1.82
CA ILE A 73 0.63 5.65 0.46
C ILE A 73 1.52 4.41 0.40
N SER A 74 1.36 3.61 -0.64
CA SER A 74 2.11 2.35 -0.78
C SER A 74 2.73 2.22 -2.16
N ALA A 75 3.80 1.41 -2.21
CA ALA A 75 4.46 1.04 -3.46
C ALA A 75 4.77 -0.45 -3.45
N PRO A 76 4.89 -1.07 -4.64
CA PRO A 76 5.14 -2.50 -4.71
C PRO A 76 6.57 -2.87 -4.41
N ILE A 77 6.74 -4.06 -3.85
CA ILE A 77 8.01 -4.77 -3.75
C ILE A 77 7.86 -6.01 -4.62
N ARG A 78 8.82 -6.25 -5.51
CA ARG A 78 8.74 -7.32 -6.51
C ARG A 78 9.84 -8.35 -6.30
N ASN A 79 9.58 -9.57 -6.75
CA ASN A 79 10.60 -10.60 -6.79
C ASN A 79 11.41 -10.52 -8.11
N ALA A 80 12.34 -11.46 -8.32
CA ALA A 80 13.19 -11.51 -9.50
C ALA A 80 12.40 -11.68 -10.80
N SER A 81 11.21 -12.29 -10.73
CA SER A 81 10.32 -12.48 -11.88
C SER A 81 9.44 -11.25 -12.17
N GLY A 82 9.55 -10.20 -11.36
CA GLY A 82 8.74 -9.00 -11.53
C GLY A 82 7.36 -9.08 -10.89
N GLN A 83 7.05 -10.16 -10.17
CA GLN A 83 5.77 -10.30 -9.49
C GLN A 83 5.74 -9.45 -8.22
N VAL A 84 4.62 -8.79 -7.97
CA VAL A 84 4.41 -8.04 -6.73
C VAL A 84 4.18 -9.03 -5.60
N ILE A 85 5.07 -9.03 -4.61
CA ILE A 85 5.02 -9.97 -3.48
C ILE A 85 4.77 -9.30 -2.15
N ALA A 86 4.89 -7.98 -2.10
CA ALA A 86 4.70 -7.22 -0.87
C ALA A 86 4.44 -5.76 -1.22
N ALA A 87 4.11 -4.98 -0.21
CA ALA A 87 3.97 -3.54 -0.34
C ALA A 87 4.68 -2.85 0.82
N ILE A 88 5.28 -1.69 0.54
CA ILE A 88 5.80 -0.82 1.57
C ILE A 88 4.91 0.41 1.65
N SER A 89 4.63 0.86 2.86
CA SER A 89 3.66 1.93 3.08
C SER A 89 4.17 2.97 4.06
N ILE A 90 3.72 4.20 3.83
CA ILE A 90 3.79 5.28 4.82
C ILE A 90 2.34 5.59 5.19
N SER A 91 2.03 5.60 6.49
CA SER A 91 0.69 5.92 6.96
C SER A 91 0.74 6.94 8.08
N GLY A 92 -0.34 7.65 8.27
CA GLY A 92 -0.46 8.63 9.32
C GLY A 92 -1.82 9.31 9.33
N PRO A 93 -2.04 10.21 10.31
CA PRO A 93 -3.29 10.94 10.39
C PRO A 93 -3.42 11.93 9.23
N THR A 94 -4.64 12.04 8.69
CA THR A 94 -4.92 12.89 7.53
C THR A 94 -4.50 14.34 7.76
N GLY A 95 -4.71 14.86 8.94
CA GLY A 95 -4.33 16.23 9.27
C GLY A 95 -2.84 16.51 9.25
N ARG A 96 -2.03 15.49 9.50
CA ARG A 96 -0.56 15.61 9.49
C ARG A 96 0.03 15.35 8.11
N MET A 97 -0.57 14.44 7.35
CA MET A 97 -0.06 14.03 6.04
C MET A 97 -0.31 15.07 4.95
N GLY A 98 -1.22 16.02 5.18
CA GLY A 98 -1.49 17.11 4.25
C GLY A 98 -2.59 16.82 3.25
N ALA A 99 -2.87 17.81 2.39
CA ALA A 99 -3.99 17.75 1.44
C ALA A 99 -3.76 16.78 0.29
N ALA A 100 -2.50 16.53 -0.08
CA ALA A 100 -2.14 15.64 -1.19
C ALA A 100 -1.05 14.67 -0.76
N PRO A 101 -1.38 13.72 0.14
CA PRO A 101 -0.36 12.82 0.71
C PRO A 101 0.31 11.96 -0.34
N GLY A 102 -0.42 11.50 -1.36
CA GLY A 102 0.16 10.72 -2.44
C GLY A 102 1.25 11.46 -3.18
N ARG A 103 0.96 12.68 -3.61
CA ARG A 103 1.94 13.51 -4.31
C ARG A 103 3.18 13.77 -3.46
N ARG A 104 2.98 13.99 -2.16
CA ARG A 104 4.07 14.30 -1.23
C ARG A 104 4.97 13.11 -0.94
N TYR A 105 4.39 11.93 -0.73
CA TYR A 105 5.11 10.75 -0.24
C TYR A 105 5.36 9.66 -1.28
N ALA A 106 4.74 9.72 -2.47
CA ALA A 106 4.94 8.72 -3.51
C ALA A 106 6.41 8.53 -3.88
N PRO A 107 7.21 9.59 -4.08
CA PRO A 107 8.63 9.39 -4.40
C PRO A 107 9.38 8.58 -3.34
N LEU A 108 9.07 8.79 -2.06
CA LEU A 108 9.70 8.06 -0.96
C LEU A 108 9.35 6.58 -0.97
N VAL A 109 8.06 6.25 -1.05
CA VAL A 109 7.64 4.83 -1.04
C VAL A 109 8.07 4.11 -2.30
N MET A 110 8.09 4.78 -3.45
CA MET A 110 8.56 4.20 -4.70
C MET A 110 10.05 3.88 -4.64
N ALA A 111 10.85 4.81 -4.12
CA ALA A 111 12.28 4.60 -3.94
C ALA A 111 12.56 3.46 -2.96
N ALA A 112 11.83 3.40 -1.86
CA ALA A 112 11.96 2.34 -0.87
C ALA A 112 11.55 0.97 -1.47
N GLY A 113 10.46 0.93 -2.22
CA GLY A 113 10.01 -0.30 -2.91
C GLY A 113 11.04 -0.81 -3.89
N LYS A 114 11.64 0.08 -4.66
CA LYS A 114 12.70 -0.27 -5.61
C LYS A 114 13.94 -0.80 -4.88
N TYR A 115 14.36 -0.12 -3.83
CA TYR A 115 15.50 -0.55 -3.01
C TYR A 115 15.28 -1.95 -2.45
N LEU A 116 14.10 -2.22 -1.87
CA LEU A 116 13.79 -3.52 -1.30
C LEU A 116 13.69 -4.61 -2.36
N THR A 117 13.14 -4.30 -3.52
CA THR A 117 13.11 -5.22 -4.66
C THR A 117 14.54 -5.63 -5.05
N GLU A 118 15.42 -4.66 -5.21
CA GLU A 118 16.81 -4.93 -5.58
C GLU A 118 17.54 -5.74 -4.51
N ALA A 119 17.30 -5.43 -3.23
CA ALA A 119 17.90 -6.17 -2.13
C ALA A 119 17.43 -7.62 -2.09
N LEU A 120 16.14 -7.88 -2.33
CA LEU A 120 15.60 -9.24 -2.38
C LEU A 120 16.14 -10.03 -3.57
N VAL A 121 16.26 -9.42 -4.73
CA VAL A 121 16.83 -10.08 -5.92
C VAL A 121 18.28 -10.49 -5.66
N LYS A 122 19.06 -9.64 -5.02
CA LYS A 122 20.44 -9.96 -4.64
C LYS A 122 20.50 -11.08 -3.60
N ALA A 123 19.60 -11.09 -2.65
CA ALA A 123 19.60 -12.07 -1.56
C ALA A 123 19.33 -13.50 -2.03
N VAL A 124 18.60 -13.68 -3.14
CA VAL A 124 18.25 -15.01 -3.66
C VAL A 124 19.17 -15.51 -4.79
N ARG A 125 20.21 -14.79 -5.08
CA ARG A 125 21.21 -15.21 -6.09
C ARG A 125 22.23 -16.15 -5.50
#